data_771a5b3f74e39dd1b82ffcd4dd348e11
#
_entry.id   771a5b3f74e39dd1b82ffcd4dd348e11
#
_cell.length_a   1.000
_cell.length_b   1.000
_cell.length_c   1.000
_cell.angle_alpha   90.00
_cell.angle_beta   90.00
_cell.angle_gamma   90.00
#
_symmetry.space_group_name_H-M   'P 1'
#
loop_
_entity.id
_entity.type
_entity.pdbx_description
1 polymer ?
#
loop_
_entity_poly.entity_id
_entity_poly.type
_entity_poly.pdbx_seq_one_letter_code
_entity_poly.pdbx_strand_id
1 'polypeptide(L)'
;MKSSNIGGQAVLEGIMMKNRDHYAVAVRKPDGEIFVQTEEFHSVTGRYKKLTTIPFVRGVFNFIDSMVLGIKTLTFSASFYEEEEEKKFSEAEQKKKEKQESLLMAGTVAFSIVSAVAIFMVLPYFLSSLMKPVVPSYHLRTVIEGFVRIGIFIIYILLISRMEDIQRTFMYHGAEHKCINCIEHGLPLTVENVRNSSRQHKRCGTSFLFFVLAISIILLPVSLLLSYHHPVHWLSSSELPFPAYLTD
;
A
#
# COMPACT_ATOMS: atom_id res chain seq x y z
N MET A 1 11.18 -13.89 -23.14
CA MET A 1 11.07 -13.84 -21.67
C MET A 1 9.91 -14.71 -21.23
N LYS A 2 10.15 -15.74 -20.44
CA LYS A 2 9.09 -16.62 -19.90
C LYS A 2 8.75 -16.14 -18.49
N SER A 3 7.49 -15.87 -18.22
CA SER A 3 7.07 -15.47 -16.88
C SER A 3 7.38 -16.55 -15.85
N SER A 4 8.11 -16.21 -14.81
CA SER A 4 8.45 -17.12 -13.70
C SER A 4 7.28 -17.37 -12.74
N ASN A 5 6.23 -16.53 -12.79
CA ASN A 5 5.15 -16.47 -11.79
C ASN A 5 5.66 -16.24 -10.34
N ILE A 6 6.87 -15.74 -10.20
CA ILE A 6 7.43 -15.33 -8.92
C ILE A 6 7.00 -13.89 -8.66
N GLY A 7 6.44 -13.66 -7.49
CA GLY A 7 6.24 -12.33 -6.91
C GLY A 7 7.20 -12.12 -5.76
N GLY A 8 7.49 -10.87 -5.44
CA GLY A 8 8.35 -10.56 -4.30
C GLY A 8 7.94 -9.28 -3.61
N GLN A 9 8.56 -9.03 -2.49
CA GLN A 9 8.41 -7.83 -1.68
C GLN A 9 9.71 -7.56 -0.92
N ALA A 10 10.14 -6.29 -0.90
CA ALA A 10 11.17 -5.87 0.04
C ALA A 10 10.59 -5.89 1.47
N VAL A 11 11.39 -6.38 2.41
CA VAL A 11 11.14 -6.34 3.84
C VAL A 11 12.28 -5.58 4.53
N LEU A 12 12.23 -5.41 5.85
CA LEU A 12 13.31 -4.75 6.57
C LEU A 12 14.59 -5.57 6.42
N GLU A 13 15.64 -4.95 5.87
CA GLU A 13 16.95 -5.55 5.59
C GLU A 13 16.88 -6.89 4.84
N GLY A 14 15.87 -7.05 3.94
CA GLY A 14 15.70 -8.32 3.26
C GLY A 14 14.71 -8.29 2.09
N ILE A 15 14.48 -9.49 1.58
CA ILE A 15 13.50 -9.74 0.52
C ILE A 15 12.65 -10.97 0.84
N MET A 16 11.38 -10.91 0.50
CA MET A 16 10.49 -12.07 0.43
C MET A 16 10.23 -12.39 -1.03
N MET A 17 10.27 -13.68 -1.38
CA MET A 17 9.87 -14.17 -2.70
C MET A 17 8.85 -15.28 -2.57
N LYS A 18 7.78 -15.17 -3.36
CA LYS A 18 6.67 -16.13 -3.39
C LYS A 18 6.53 -16.76 -4.76
N ASN A 19 6.40 -18.08 -4.77
CA ASN A 19 6.04 -18.83 -5.97
C ASN A 19 4.90 -19.80 -5.63
N ARG A 20 3.71 -19.51 -6.14
CA ARG A 20 2.47 -20.30 -5.87
C ARG A 20 2.21 -20.43 -4.35
N ASP A 21 2.34 -21.65 -3.83
CA ASP A 21 1.99 -22.02 -2.45
C ASP A 21 3.18 -21.99 -1.49
N HIS A 22 4.35 -21.53 -1.96
CA HIS A 22 5.55 -21.39 -1.15
C HIS A 22 6.09 -19.98 -1.19
N TYR A 23 6.63 -19.51 -0.08
CA TYR A 23 7.39 -18.28 -0.03
C TYR A 23 8.65 -18.46 0.82
N ALA A 24 9.66 -17.69 0.51
CA ALA A 24 10.90 -17.61 1.27
C ALA A 24 11.19 -16.16 1.66
N VAL A 25 11.67 -15.96 2.88
CA VAL A 25 12.12 -14.65 3.36
C VAL A 25 13.60 -14.78 3.67
N ALA A 26 14.39 -13.87 3.10
CA ALA A 26 15.81 -13.74 3.39
C ALA A 26 16.05 -12.39 4.07
N VAL A 27 16.58 -12.38 5.28
CA VAL A 27 16.83 -11.18 6.10
C VAL A 27 18.30 -11.15 6.50
N ARG A 28 18.92 -9.98 6.40
CA ARG A 28 20.24 -9.71 6.96
C ARG A 28 20.07 -9.30 8.43
N LYS A 29 20.58 -10.09 9.34
CA LYS A 29 20.57 -9.80 10.78
C LYS A 29 21.54 -8.64 11.13
N PRO A 30 21.43 -8.06 12.33
CA PRO A 30 22.37 -7.03 12.80
C PRO A 30 23.84 -7.49 12.84
N ASP A 31 24.09 -8.78 13.09
CA ASP A 31 25.43 -9.40 13.07
C ASP A 31 26.01 -9.58 11.65
N GLY A 32 25.20 -9.25 10.60
CA GLY A 32 25.58 -9.37 9.19
C GLY A 32 25.29 -10.75 8.59
N GLU A 33 24.88 -11.74 9.39
CA GLU A 33 24.48 -13.07 8.91
C GLU A 33 23.17 -12.98 8.09
N ILE A 34 23.06 -13.80 7.04
CA ILE A 34 21.83 -13.90 6.25
C ILE A 34 21.02 -15.08 6.76
N PHE A 35 19.85 -14.77 7.33
CA PHE A 35 18.87 -15.79 7.71
C PHE A 35 17.87 -16.00 6.58
N VAL A 36 17.59 -17.27 6.26
CA VAL A 36 16.61 -17.66 5.22
C VAL A 36 15.59 -18.60 5.80
N GLN A 37 14.32 -18.26 5.68
CA GLN A 37 13.19 -19.11 6.08
C GLN A 37 12.27 -19.35 4.90
N THR A 38 11.84 -20.60 4.72
CA THR A 38 10.86 -20.99 3.70
C THR A 38 9.61 -21.52 4.39
N GLU A 39 8.44 -21.06 3.94
CA GLU A 39 7.16 -21.49 4.50
C GLU A 39 6.15 -21.73 3.38
N GLU A 40 5.11 -22.50 3.70
CA GLU A 40 3.93 -22.66 2.84
C GLU A 40 3.00 -21.46 3.00
N PHE A 41 2.48 -21.01 1.87
CA PHE A 41 1.52 -19.94 1.83
C PHE A 41 0.10 -20.50 1.92
N HIS A 42 -0.60 -20.13 2.97
CA HIS A 42 -2.02 -20.43 3.13
C HIS A 42 -2.85 -19.17 2.86
N SER A 43 -3.64 -19.20 1.80
CA SER A 43 -4.55 -18.09 1.48
C SER A 43 -5.59 -17.92 2.59
N VAL A 44 -5.67 -16.74 3.18
CA VAL A 44 -6.68 -16.38 4.18
C VAL A 44 -8.07 -16.38 3.55
N THR A 45 -8.14 -15.97 2.29
CA THR A 45 -9.38 -15.88 1.52
C THR A 45 -9.77 -17.19 0.85
N GLY A 46 -8.91 -18.22 0.87
CA GLY A 46 -9.09 -19.52 0.20
C GLY A 46 -10.34 -20.30 0.66
N ARG A 47 -10.89 -19.94 1.84
CA ARG A 47 -12.18 -20.48 2.34
C ARG A 47 -13.37 -20.10 1.43
N TYR A 48 -13.25 -19.00 0.65
CA TYR A 48 -14.33 -18.46 -0.18
C TYR A 48 -14.16 -18.78 -1.66
N LYS A 49 -13.81 -20.05 -2.00
CA LYS A 49 -13.49 -20.49 -3.37
C LYS A 49 -14.55 -20.11 -4.43
N LYS A 50 -15.84 -20.08 -4.07
CA LYS A 50 -16.92 -19.69 -5.01
C LYS A 50 -16.87 -18.21 -5.40
N LEU A 51 -16.42 -17.32 -4.51
CA LEU A 51 -16.31 -15.88 -4.76
C LEU A 51 -15.06 -15.54 -5.59
N THR A 52 -14.01 -16.36 -5.51
CA THR A 52 -12.76 -16.15 -6.27
C THR A 52 -12.88 -16.47 -7.76
N THR A 53 -14.01 -17.00 -8.22
CA THR A 53 -14.29 -17.20 -9.66
C THR A 53 -14.67 -15.90 -10.37
N ILE A 54 -15.18 -14.91 -9.64
CA ILE A 54 -15.58 -13.60 -10.19
C ILE A 54 -14.33 -12.74 -10.36
N PRO A 55 -14.00 -12.22 -11.58
CA PRO A 55 -12.73 -11.55 -11.87
C PRO A 55 -12.38 -10.40 -10.91
N PHE A 56 -13.31 -9.48 -10.63
CA PHE A 56 -13.07 -8.35 -9.72
C PHE A 56 -12.92 -8.80 -8.27
N VAL A 57 -13.77 -9.72 -7.81
CA VAL A 57 -13.73 -10.26 -6.44
C VAL A 57 -12.43 -11.00 -6.20
N ARG A 58 -11.98 -11.80 -7.17
CA ARG A 58 -10.67 -12.46 -7.12
C ARG A 58 -9.52 -11.47 -6.95
N GLY A 59 -9.57 -10.32 -7.64
CA GLY A 59 -8.56 -9.27 -7.51
C GLY A 59 -8.48 -8.74 -6.09
N VAL A 60 -9.62 -8.45 -5.46
CA VAL A 60 -9.69 -7.98 -4.08
C VAL A 60 -9.16 -9.03 -3.10
N PHE A 61 -9.54 -10.30 -3.25
CA PHE A 61 -9.05 -11.38 -2.41
C PHE A 61 -7.53 -11.59 -2.54
N ASN A 62 -7.01 -11.60 -3.76
CA ASN A 62 -5.57 -11.70 -3.99
C ASN A 62 -4.82 -10.50 -3.37
N PHE A 63 -5.40 -9.31 -3.41
CA PHE A 63 -4.82 -8.13 -2.77
C PHE A 63 -4.79 -8.28 -1.24
N ILE A 64 -5.88 -8.73 -0.62
CA ILE A 64 -5.95 -9.00 0.82
C ILE A 64 -4.90 -10.05 1.22
N ASP A 65 -4.83 -11.16 0.50
CA ASP A 65 -3.84 -12.22 0.76
C ASP A 65 -2.40 -11.69 0.65
N SER A 66 -2.14 -10.85 -0.35
CA SER A 66 -0.82 -10.21 -0.53
C SER A 66 -0.50 -9.24 0.60
N MET A 67 -1.48 -8.46 1.08
CA MET A 67 -1.31 -7.56 2.22
C MET A 67 -1.01 -8.33 3.51
N VAL A 68 -1.78 -9.39 3.79
CA VAL A 68 -1.58 -10.21 5.00
C VAL A 68 -0.19 -10.85 4.98
N LEU A 69 0.22 -11.43 3.85
CA LEU A 69 1.56 -11.99 3.69
C LEU A 69 2.64 -10.91 3.85
N GLY A 70 2.44 -9.76 3.23
CA GLY A 70 3.37 -8.63 3.30
C GLY A 70 3.57 -8.14 4.74
N ILE A 71 2.49 -7.96 5.49
CA ILE A 71 2.57 -7.56 6.91
C ILE A 71 3.28 -8.65 7.72
N LYS A 72 2.91 -9.93 7.54
CA LYS A 72 3.54 -11.05 8.24
C LYS A 72 5.06 -11.08 8.04
N THR A 73 5.51 -10.96 6.79
CA THR A 73 6.93 -11.02 6.45
C THR A 73 7.70 -9.76 6.87
N LEU A 74 7.04 -8.60 6.85
CA LEU A 74 7.62 -7.35 7.35
C LEU A 74 7.80 -7.41 8.88
N THR A 75 6.78 -7.83 9.63
CA THR A 75 6.88 -8.03 11.09
C THR A 75 7.94 -9.07 11.44
N PHE A 76 7.99 -10.17 10.68
CA PHE A 76 9.02 -11.19 10.86
C PHE A 76 10.44 -10.61 10.66
N SER A 77 10.65 -9.80 9.64
CA SER A 77 11.96 -9.18 9.41
C SER A 77 12.31 -8.13 10.48
N ALA A 78 11.32 -7.42 11.02
CA ALA A 78 11.51 -6.43 12.09
C ALA A 78 11.91 -7.10 13.41
N SER A 79 11.40 -8.30 13.73
CA SER A 79 11.68 -8.98 15.00
C SER A 79 13.17 -9.27 15.23
N PHE A 80 13.97 -9.40 14.17
CA PHE A 80 15.42 -9.57 14.30
C PHE A 80 16.14 -8.35 14.87
N TYR A 81 15.50 -7.17 14.82
CA TYR A 81 16.05 -5.89 15.28
C TYR A 81 15.47 -5.46 16.64
N GLU A 82 14.31 -6.02 17.02
CA GLU A 82 13.67 -5.76 18.33
C GLU A 82 14.27 -6.58 19.46
N GLU A 83 14.76 -7.81 19.21
CA GLU A 83 15.28 -8.75 20.24
C GLU A 83 16.50 -8.23 21.02
N GLU A 84 17.26 -7.26 20.52
CA GLU A 84 18.41 -6.71 21.24
C GLU A 84 18.03 -5.79 22.40
N GLU A 85 16.84 -5.18 22.39
CA GLU A 85 16.38 -4.30 23.48
C GLU A 85 15.68 -5.04 24.63
N GLU A 86 15.04 -6.19 24.37
CA GLU A 86 14.20 -6.89 25.36
C GLU A 86 14.98 -7.66 26.45
N LYS A 87 16.23 -7.99 26.25
CA LYS A 87 16.99 -8.88 27.18
C LYS A 87 17.32 -8.27 28.55
N LYS A 88 16.81 -7.10 28.91
CA LYS A 88 17.21 -6.35 30.11
C LYS A 88 16.16 -6.19 31.21
N PHE A 89 14.96 -6.74 31.09
CA PHE A 89 13.86 -6.44 32.02
C PHE A 89 13.27 -7.70 32.73
N SER A 90 12.74 -7.48 33.97
CA SER A 90 12.05 -8.47 34.76
C SER A 90 10.64 -8.75 34.21
N GLU A 91 10.12 -10.02 34.40
CA GLU A 91 8.81 -10.45 33.83
C GLU A 91 7.61 -9.56 34.22
N ALA A 92 7.60 -8.95 35.40
CA ALA A 92 6.53 -8.05 35.83
C ALA A 92 6.61 -6.67 35.16
N GLU A 93 7.82 -6.21 34.86
CA GLU A 93 8.07 -4.97 34.11
C GLU A 93 7.80 -5.16 32.63
N GLN A 94 8.06 -6.34 32.07
CA GLN A 94 7.74 -6.70 30.69
C GLN A 94 6.25 -6.59 30.40
N LYS A 95 5.36 -7.18 31.20
CA LYS A 95 3.90 -7.10 30.99
C LYS A 95 3.34 -5.68 31.05
N LYS A 96 3.90 -4.83 31.91
CA LYS A 96 3.49 -3.41 31.99
C LYS A 96 4.00 -2.63 30.77
N LYS A 97 5.22 -2.92 30.33
CA LYS A 97 5.87 -2.34 29.15
C LYS A 97 5.15 -2.74 27.87
N GLU A 98 4.84 -4.02 27.67
CA GLU A 98 4.05 -4.55 26.54
C GLU A 98 2.70 -3.86 26.39
N LYS A 99 1.97 -3.66 27.50
CA LYS A 99 0.68 -2.95 27.46
C LYS A 99 0.83 -1.47 27.11
N GLN A 100 1.88 -0.84 27.59
CA GLN A 100 2.18 0.56 27.30
C GLN A 100 2.65 0.72 25.84
N GLU A 101 3.49 -0.18 25.35
CA GLU A 101 3.96 -0.22 23.96
C GLU A 101 2.82 -0.51 22.99
N SER A 102 1.92 -1.45 23.31
CA SER A 102 0.71 -1.72 22.54
C SER A 102 -0.20 -0.49 22.45
N LEU A 103 -0.36 0.26 23.54
CA LEU A 103 -1.16 1.49 23.56
C LEU A 103 -0.50 2.61 22.76
N LEU A 104 0.83 2.76 22.88
CA LEU A 104 1.61 3.72 22.09
C LEU A 104 1.56 3.39 20.61
N MET A 105 1.71 2.10 20.26
CA MET A 105 1.59 1.63 18.88
C MET A 105 0.21 1.92 18.29
N ALA A 106 -0.87 1.59 19.03
CA ALA A 106 -2.23 1.88 18.61
C ALA A 106 -2.45 3.40 18.44
N GLY A 107 -1.93 4.21 19.36
CA GLY A 107 -1.98 5.68 19.27
C GLY A 107 -1.22 6.22 18.05
N THR A 108 -0.03 5.69 17.78
CA THR A 108 0.78 6.06 16.61
C THR A 108 0.08 5.70 15.31
N VAL A 109 -0.50 4.50 15.23
CA VAL A 109 -1.27 4.06 14.05
C VAL A 109 -2.49 4.94 13.84
N ALA A 110 -3.26 5.22 14.91
CA ALA A 110 -4.42 6.10 14.82
C ALA A 110 -4.02 7.52 14.38
N PHE A 111 -2.98 8.08 14.96
CA PHE A 111 -2.43 9.39 14.57
C PHE A 111 -1.97 9.41 13.11
N SER A 112 -1.30 8.34 12.64
CA SER A 112 -0.86 8.21 11.25
C SER A 112 -2.04 8.18 10.28
N ILE A 113 -3.11 7.45 10.60
CA ILE A 113 -4.33 7.40 9.78
C ILE A 113 -4.99 8.79 9.72
N VAL A 114 -5.15 9.46 10.86
CA VAL A 114 -5.75 10.80 10.92
C VAL A 114 -4.91 11.80 10.11
N SER A 115 -3.58 11.75 10.26
CA SER A 115 -2.65 12.59 9.50
C SER A 115 -2.72 12.32 8.00
N ALA A 116 -2.80 11.05 7.59
CA ALA A 116 -2.95 10.69 6.19
C ALA A 116 -4.25 11.23 5.60
N VAL A 117 -5.38 11.08 6.31
CA VAL A 117 -6.67 11.67 5.87
C VAL A 117 -6.58 13.18 5.79
N ALA A 118 -5.99 13.84 6.78
CA ALA A 118 -5.81 15.30 6.79
C ALA A 118 -4.98 15.79 5.60
N ILE A 119 -3.85 15.14 5.32
CA ILE A 119 -2.92 15.57 4.27
C ILE A 119 -3.44 15.22 2.87
N PHE A 120 -4.00 14.02 2.67
CA PHE A 120 -4.36 13.55 1.33
C PHE A 120 -5.82 13.78 0.94
N MET A 121 -6.72 14.04 1.89
CA MET A 121 -8.13 14.29 1.61
C MET A 121 -8.54 15.73 1.99
N VAL A 122 -8.27 16.16 3.23
CA VAL A 122 -8.75 17.44 3.72
C VAL A 122 -7.97 18.62 3.14
N LEU A 123 -6.63 18.52 3.10
CA LEU A 123 -5.77 19.60 2.61
C LEU A 123 -6.00 19.95 1.14
N PRO A 124 -6.08 19.00 0.17
CA PRO A 124 -6.40 19.33 -1.22
C PRO A 124 -7.76 20.01 -1.38
N TYR A 125 -8.77 19.51 -0.67
CA TYR A 125 -10.11 20.09 -0.65
C TYR A 125 -10.10 21.53 -0.09
N PHE A 126 -9.40 21.75 1.02
CA PHE A 126 -9.25 23.08 1.62
C PHE A 126 -8.55 24.05 0.68
N LEU A 127 -7.43 23.66 0.07
CA LEU A 127 -6.73 24.48 -0.90
C LEU A 127 -7.59 24.83 -2.12
N SER A 128 -8.34 23.85 -2.64
CA SER A 128 -9.30 24.06 -3.73
C SER A 128 -10.42 25.01 -3.31
N SER A 129 -10.91 24.94 -2.09
CA SER A 129 -11.97 25.81 -1.58
C SER A 129 -11.53 27.27 -1.46
N LEU A 130 -10.28 27.53 -1.11
CA LEU A 130 -9.69 28.88 -1.07
C LEU A 130 -9.64 29.53 -2.46
N MET A 131 -9.62 28.74 -3.53
CA MET A 131 -9.63 29.25 -4.91
C MET A 131 -11.02 29.64 -5.40
N LYS A 132 -12.08 29.43 -4.62
CA LYS A 132 -13.46 29.76 -4.99
C LYS A 132 -13.67 31.20 -5.50
N PRO A 133 -13.05 32.25 -4.92
CA PRO A 133 -13.20 33.62 -5.41
C PRO A 133 -12.57 33.83 -6.79
N VAL A 134 -11.47 33.14 -7.11
CA VAL A 134 -10.70 33.30 -8.35
C VAL A 134 -11.19 32.35 -9.44
N VAL A 135 -11.62 31.15 -9.06
CA VAL A 135 -12.12 30.09 -9.95
C VAL A 135 -13.55 29.75 -9.58
N PRO A 136 -14.56 30.48 -10.11
CA PRO A 136 -15.97 30.25 -9.77
C PRO A 136 -16.48 28.88 -10.22
N SER A 137 -15.95 28.34 -11.33
CA SER A 137 -16.37 27.06 -11.90
C SER A 137 -16.05 25.89 -10.96
N TYR A 138 -17.08 25.17 -10.53
CA TYR A 138 -16.96 23.97 -9.70
C TYR A 138 -16.10 22.89 -10.39
N HIS A 139 -16.36 22.63 -11.67
CA HIS A 139 -15.64 21.59 -12.43
C HIS A 139 -14.15 21.90 -12.54
N LEU A 140 -13.79 23.15 -12.81
CA LEU A 140 -12.38 23.55 -12.91
C LEU A 140 -11.68 23.40 -11.54
N ARG A 141 -12.33 23.75 -10.44
CA ARG A 141 -11.77 23.55 -9.10
C ARG A 141 -11.55 22.09 -8.76
N THR A 142 -12.47 21.20 -9.15
CA THR A 142 -12.33 19.75 -8.93
C THR A 142 -11.14 19.19 -9.71
N VAL A 143 -10.91 19.66 -10.93
CA VAL A 143 -9.71 19.28 -11.71
C VAL A 143 -8.44 19.78 -11.03
N ILE A 144 -8.42 21.03 -10.58
CA ILE A 144 -7.27 21.61 -9.85
C ILE A 144 -7.03 20.84 -8.54
N GLU A 145 -8.08 20.48 -7.80
CA GLU A 145 -7.97 19.66 -6.59
C GLU A 145 -7.29 18.31 -6.88
N GLY A 146 -7.63 17.67 -8.00
CA GLY A 146 -6.98 16.44 -8.45
C GLY A 146 -5.48 16.63 -8.66
N PHE A 147 -5.07 17.70 -9.35
CA PHE A 147 -3.65 18.01 -9.55
C PHE A 147 -2.92 18.35 -8.24
N VAL A 148 -3.56 19.11 -7.35
CA VAL A 148 -3.00 19.41 -6.01
C VAL A 148 -2.78 18.12 -5.22
N ARG A 149 -3.73 17.20 -5.24
CA ARG A 149 -3.62 15.88 -4.57
C ARG A 149 -2.43 15.07 -5.07
N ILE A 150 -2.23 15.05 -6.39
CA ILE A 150 -1.07 14.39 -7.01
C ILE A 150 0.23 15.09 -6.62
N GLY A 151 0.26 16.42 -6.66
CA GLY A 151 1.42 17.20 -6.24
C GLY A 151 1.83 16.90 -4.80
N ILE A 152 0.87 16.89 -3.86
CA ILE A 152 1.09 16.53 -2.46
C ILE A 152 1.64 15.09 -2.36
N PHE A 153 1.05 14.14 -3.09
CA PHE A 153 1.52 12.76 -3.09
C PHE A 153 2.96 12.63 -3.62
N ILE A 154 3.29 13.29 -4.72
CA ILE A 154 4.67 13.28 -5.27
C ILE A 154 5.65 13.90 -4.26
N ILE A 155 5.30 15.04 -3.65
CA ILE A 155 6.15 15.68 -2.63
C ILE A 155 6.34 14.73 -1.46
N TYR A 156 5.30 14.08 -0.97
CA TYR A 156 5.38 13.08 0.09
C TYR A 156 6.35 11.95 -0.27
N ILE A 157 6.23 11.35 -1.46
CA ILE A 157 7.14 10.28 -1.91
C ILE A 157 8.59 10.78 -1.98
N LEU A 158 8.82 12.01 -2.48
CA LEU A 158 10.16 12.59 -2.56
C LEU A 158 10.76 12.84 -1.16
N LEU A 159 9.94 13.23 -0.19
CA LEU A 159 10.38 13.44 1.19
C LEU A 159 10.76 12.13 1.87
N ILE A 160 9.87 11.13 1.84
CA ILE A 160 10.15 9.82 2.47
C ILE A 160 11.30 9.09 1.78
N SER A 161 11.49 9.28 0.48
CA SER A 161 12.61 8.66 -0.25
C SER A 161 13.99 9.15 0.19
N ARG A 162 14.06 10.19 1.01
CA ARG A 162 15.33 10.70 1.61
C ARG A 162 15.67 10.05 2.94
N MET A 163 14.72 9.32 3.54
CA MET A 163 14.98 8.58 4.79
C MET A 163 15.87 7.37 4.49
N GLU A 164 16.88 7.13 5.31
CA GLU A 164 17.86 6.04 5.08
C GLU A 164 17.19 4.67 5.05
N ASP A 165 16.26 4.39 5.96
CA ASP A 165 15.53 3.12 6.02
C ASP A 165 14.70 2.87 4.76
N ILE A 166 14.09 3.93 4.22
CA ILE A 166 13.32 3.85 2.97
C ILE A 166 14.25 3.63 1.78
N GLN A 167 15.41 4.30 1.75
CA GLN A 167 16.42 4.07 0.71
C GLN A 167 16.93 2.63 0.72
N ARG A 168 17.18 2.06 1.91
CA ARG A 168 17.58 0.66 2.05
C ARG A 168 16.48 -0.27 1.54
N THR A 169 15.23 -0.03 1.91
CA THR A 169 14.06 -0.78 1.39
C THR A 169 13.99 -0.70 -0.14
N PHE A 170 14.23 0.46 -0.76
CA PHE A 170 14.29 0.58 -2.22
C PHE A 170 15.47 -0.18 -2.84
N MET A 171 16.62 -0.26 -2.16
CA MET A 171 17.74 -1.08 -2.62
C MET A 171 17.38 -2.57 -2.63
N TYR A 172 16.73 -3.07 -1.57
CA TYR A 172 16.25 -4.45 -1.52
C TYR A 172 15.16 -4.72 -2.55
N HIS A 173 14.23 -3.79 -2.79
CA HIS A 173 13.26 -3.90 -3.87
C HIS A 173 13.90 -3.96 -5.26
N GLY A 174 14.94 -3.17 -5.49
CA GLY A 174 15.74 -3.26 -6.71
C GLY A 174 16.49 -4.59 -6.86
N ALA A 175 16.96 -5.16 -5.75
CA ALA A 175 17.61 -6.48 -5.73
C ALA A 175 16.61 -7.61 -6.03
N GLU A 176 15.40 -7.54 -5.46
CA GLU A 176 14.30 -8.45 -5.76
C GLU A 176 14.00 -8.49 -7.28
N HIS A 177 13.83 -7.31 -7.92
CA HIS A 177 13.63 -7.24 -9.36
C HIS A 177 14.76 -7.85 -10.17
N LYS A 178 16.02 -7.64 -9.75
CA LYS A 178 17.19 -8.24 -10.40
C LYS A 178 17.16 -9.77 -10.31
N CYS A 179 16.79 -10.33 -9.18
CA CYS A 179 16.65 -11.77 -8.99
C CYS A 179 15.57 -12.35 -9.92
N ILE A 180 14.39 -11.72 -9.98
CA ILE A 180 13.30 -12.17 -10.84
C ILE A 180 13.72 -12.08 -12.33
N ASN A 181 14.30 -10.95 -12.74
CA ASN A 181 14.79 -10.78 -14.10
C ASN A 181 15.86 -11.81 -14.50
N CYS A 182 16.79 -12.14 -13.60
CA CYS A 182 17.79 -13.17 -13.80
C CYS A 182 17.14 -14.52 -14.12
N ILE A 183 16.15 -14.94 -13.31
CA ILE A 183 15.40 -16.18 -13.51
C ILE A 183 14.61 -16.16 -14.83
N GLU A 184 13.95 -15.05 -15.15
CA GLU A 184 13.11 -14.94 -16.36
C GLU A 184 13.90 -14.90 -17.67
N HIS A 185 15.18 -14.53 -17.59
CA HIS A 185 16.13 -14.66 -18.70
C HIS A 185 16.81 -16.05 -18.76
N GLY A 186 16.48 -16.96 -17.84
CA GLY A 186 17.04 -18.31 -17.80
C GLY A 186 18.52 -18.36 -17.35
N LEU A 187 18.99 -17.31 -16.68
CA LEU A 187 20.33 -17.26 -16.16
C LEU A 187 20.42 -17.96 -14.79
N PRO A 188 21.54 -18.65 -14.48
CA PRO A 188 21.78 -19.17 -13.13
C PRO A 188 21.77 -18.04 -12.09
N LEU A 189 21.16 -18.30 -10.92
CA LEU A 189 21.10 -17.35 -9.80
C LEU A 189 22.45 -17.22 -9.10
N THR A 190 23.43 -16.64 -9.78
CA THR A 190 24.72 -16.25 -9.19
C THR A 190 24.70 -14.77 -8.86
N VAL A 191 25.52 -14.36 -7.88
CA VAL A 191 25.65 -12.95 -7.48
C VAL A 191 25.99 -12.06 -8.70
N GLU A 192 26.83 -12.55 -9.58
CA GLU A 192 27.26 -11.82 -10.78
C GLU A 192 26.09 -11.62 -11.76
N ASN A 193 25.36 -12.69 -12.11
CA ASN A 193 24.22 -12.61 -13.02
C ASN A 193 23.09 -11.73 -12.47
N VAL A 194 22.80 -11.85 -11.17
CA VAL A 194 21.81 -10.99 -10.50
C VAL A 194 22.26 -9.53 -10.50
N ARG A 195 23.55 -9.26 -10.21
CA ARG A 195 24.10 -7.90 -10.22
C ARG A 195 23.98 -7.25 -11.59
N ASN A 196 24.19 -8.01 -12.67
CA ASN A 196 24.11 -7.54 -14.05
C ASN A 196 22.68 -7.48 -14.60
N SER A 197 21.70 -8.08 -13.92
CA SER A 197 20.30 -8.04 -14.33
C SER A 197 19.66 -6.68 -14.09
N SER A 198 18.60 -6.37 -14.85
CA SER A 198 17.87 -5.10 -14.72
C SER A 198 17.13 -5.00 -13.38
N ARG A 199 17.16 -3.82 -12.76
CA ARG A 199 16.31 -3.48 -11.61
C ARG A 199 14.89 -3.01 -11.99
N GLN A 200 14.61 -2.87 -13.29
CA GLN A 200 13.25 -2.54 -13.76
C GLN A 200 12.52 -3.83 -14.10
N HIS A 201 11.33 -4.02 -13.57
CA HIS A 201 10.50 -5.18 -13.82
C HIS A 201 9.07 -4.78 -14.17
N LYS A 202 8.48 -5.44 -15.20
CA LYS A 202 7.15 -5.07 -15.74
C LYS A 202 5.98 -5.29 -14.77
N ARG A 203 6.15 -6.15 -13.77
CA ARG A 203 5.12 -6.51 -12.78
C ARG A 203 5.37 -5.88 -11.41
N CYS A 204 6.01 -4.72 -11.40
CA CYS A 204 6.26 -3.98 -10.17
C CYS A 204 4.95 -3.41 -9.60
N GLY A 205 4.73 -3.61 -8.30
CA GLY A 205 3.56 -3.06 -7.60
C GLY A 205 3.52 -1.53 -7.60
N THR A 206 4.67 -0.84 -7.68
CA THR A 206 4.73 0.62 -7.80
C THR A 206 4.16 1.12 -9.12
N SER A 207 4.35 0.36 -10.22
CA SER A 207 3.74 0.68 -11.51
C SER A 207 2.21 0.65 -11.43
N PHE A 208 1.64 -0.30 -10.69
CA PHE A 208 0.20 -0.38 -10.45
C PHE A 208 -0.32 0.88 -9.75
N LEU A 209 0.39 1.38 -8.74
CA LEU A 209 0.04 2.61 -8.04
C LEU A 209 -0.02 3.82 -8.98
N PHE A 210 0.97 3.98 -9.88
CA PHE A 210 0.96 5.04 -10.89
C PHE A 210 -0.19 4.88 -11.88
N PHE A 211 -0.53 3.66 -12.30
CA PHE A 211 -1.69 3.42 -13.17
C PHE A 211 -3.01 3.79 -12.49
N VAL A 212 -3.22 3.41 -11.23
CA VAL A 212 -4.41 3.77 -10.46
C VAL A 212 -4.52 5.29 -10.34
N LEU A 213 -3.41 5.98 -10.07
CA LEU A 213 -3.36 7.43 -9.98
C LEU A 213 -3.72 8.10 -11.32
N ALA A 214 -3.13 7.64 -12.43
CA ALA A 214 -3.40 8.14 -13.77
C ALA A 214 -4.87 7.91 -14.19
N ILE A 215 -5.41 6.74 -13.93
CA ILE A 215 -6.81 6.42 -14.20
C ILE A 215 -7.75 7.29 -13.35
N SER A 216 -7.44 7.51 -12.08
CA SER A 216 -8.23 8.38 -11.21
C SER A 216 -8.31 9.82 -11.72
N ILE A 217 -7.20 10.35 -12.29
CA ILE A 217 -7.16 11.67 -12.89
C ILE A 217 -8.08 11.75 -14.11
N ILE A 218 -8.11 10.70 -14.94
CA ILE A 218 -8.92 10.67 -16.15
C ILE A 218 -10.40 10.46 -15.81
N LEU A 219 -10.70 9.55 -14.88
CA LEU A 219 -12.08 9.22 -14.53
C LEU A 219 -12.80 10.36 -13.79
N LEU A 220 -12.08 11.17 -13.01
CA LEU A 220 -12.70 12.25 -12.24
C LEU A 220 -13.40 13.29 -13.15
N PRO A 221 -12.76 13.87 -14.19
CA PRO A 221 -13.42 14.78 -15.13
C PRO A 221 -14.52 14.09 -15.95
N VAL A 222 -14.31 12.82 -16.34
CA VAL A 222 -15.30 12.06 -17.11
C VAL A 222 -16.57 11.83 -16.29
N SER A 223 -16.45 11.45 -15.03
CA SER A 223 -17.61 11.27 -14.14
C SER A 223 -18.38 12.58 -13.92
N LEU A 224 -17.67 13.70 -13.83
CA LEU A 224 -18.28 15.03 -13.73
C LEU A 224 -19.03 15.44 -14.99
N LEU A 225 -18.47 15.15 -16.17
CA LEU A 225 -19.13 15.39 -17.46
C LEU A 225 -20.39 14.53 -17.62
N LEU A 226 -20.33 13.25 -17.23
CA LEU A 226 -21.47 12.35 -17.27
C LEU A 226 -22.57 12.76 -16.28
N SER A 227 -22.21 13.23 -15.08
CA SER A 227 -23.17 13.75 -14.11
C SER A 227 -23.85 15.03 -14.56
N TYR A 228 -23.19 15.83 -15.39
CA TYR A 228 -23.79 17.03 -15.99
C TYR A 228 -24.84 16.70 -17.08
N HIS A 229 -24.58 15.65 -17.87
CA HIS A 229 -25.51 15.19 -18.92
C HIS A 229 -26.69 14.36 -18.39
N HIS A 230 -26.54 13.70 -17.26
CA HIS A 230 -27.61 13.02 -16.57
C HIS A 230 -27.69 13.56 -15.14
N PRO A 231 -28.51 14.62 -14.90
CA PRO A 231 -28.83 14.99 -13.53
C PRO A 231 -29.48 13.76 -12.90
N VAL A 232 -28.74 13.11 -12.00
CA VAL A 232 -29.25 11.99 -11.21
C VAL A 232 -30.36 12.53 -10.32
N HIS A 233 -31.59 12.52 -10.81
CA HIS A 233 -32.83 12.91 -10.11
C HIS A 233 -33.07 12.04 -8.86
N TRP A 234 -32.19 11.11 -8.56
CA TRP A 234 -32.35 10.14 -7.47
C TRP A 234 -32.00 10.67 -6.07
N LEU A 235 -31.30 11.79 -5.96
CA LEU A 235 -30.86 12.34 -4.67
C LEU A 235 -31.54 13.67 -4.29
N SER A 236 -32.44 14.21 -5.13
CA SER A 236 -33.19 15.44 -4.79
C SER A 236 -34.64 15.20 -4.43
N SER A 237 -35.13 13.97 -4.39
CA SER A 237 -36.43 13.64 -3.81
C SER A 237 -36.31 13.39 -2.31
N SER A 238 -35.79 14.37 -1.58
CA SER A 238 -36.12 14.54 -0.16
C SER A 238 -37.51 15.19 0.00
N GLU A 239 -38.46 14.75 -0.79
CA GLU A 239 -39.86 14.84 -0.41
C GLU A 239 -40.18 13.55 0.35
N LEU A 240 -39.70 13.47 1.60
CA LEU A 240 -40.41 12.69 2.60
C LEU A 240 -41.79 13.34 2.76
N PRO A 241 -42.90 12.65 2.46
CA PRO A 241 -44.21 13.12 2.80
C PRO A 241 -44.31 13.06 4.33
N PHE A 242 -44.05 14.16 5.01
CA PHE A 242 -44.55 14.35 6.37
C PHE A 242 -46.06 14.38 6.28
N PRO A 243 -46.75 13.46 6.93
CA PRO A 243 -48.19 13.57 7.02
C PRO A 243 -48.53 14.83 7.88
N ALA A 244 -49.17 15.79 7.23
CA ALA A 244 -49.77 16.94 7.85
C ALA A 244 -51.01 16.48 8.66
N TYR A 245 -50.74 16.02 9.87
CA TYR A 245 -51.77 15.87 10.93
C TYR A 245 -51.18 16.41 12.22
N LEU A 246 -51.53 17.64 12.52
CA LEU A 246 -51.70 18.21 13.88
C LEU A 246 -51.67 19.74 13.78
N THR A 247 -52.83 20.30 13.29
CA THR A 247 -53.32 21.61 13.69
C THR A 247 -54.83 21.49 13.72
N ASP A 248 -55.34 21.21 14.92
CA ASP A 248 -56.57 21.72 15.51
C ASP A 248 -56.38 21.77 17.02
#